data_f15ef98628fddbfed5342c8658548ada
#
_entry.id   f15ef98628fddbfed5342c8658548ada
#
_cell.length_a   1.000
_cell.length_b   1.000
_cell.length_c   1.000
_cell.angle_alpha   90.00
_cell.angle_beta   90.00
_cell.angle_gamma   90.00
#
_symmetry.space_group_name_H-M   'P 1'
#
loop_
_entity.id
_entity.type
_entity.pdbx_description
1 polymer ?
#
loop_
_entity_poly.entity_id
_entity_poly.type
_entity_poly.pdbx_seq_one_letter_code
_entity_poly.pdbx_strand_id
1 'polypeptide(L)'
;MLFNKHVDGYLRKWKSGELVLNEKRIQLLELIEKEILPRDDLYYFDEDQINNYIEFSQAWYFELDEWENFISAFIFLFYKEDDEVVFDEFVINMGRGGGKNGFISTLANYFVSSLHGIDYYDVSIVANSEKQAKRSFQECYRVINKKGNEVLKEEFEAYKSSLTGLDTQSVFEYKTSNAASQDGGREGTVIYDEYHEMENTDIVDVFSGGLGKVDHGRQFFIGTKGFVREGYFDIKYRECEDILNGLTEFKGVFPYICELDKIDEMDNPDDWPKANPALQPPLNKRGKRLFNEVMKKYKKLAKEPSGRSAFVTKRMNFLEDNMENSVATKEEMMATNRPFFKLNTVPIGSLDFGSVRDFATCGLLFKKKEEYAFKSFTYAIKQFCDVHYGYSLKEQLVGAEKKAPIKKWEKMGLMKVVDEPSLNPKHIVDWFIDARKKYGVRIIVIDNYKADILGPMLEKEDFEVVRLKRPSSLHPLLASRVEDGFANHKFIFEDNPLMRWFTNNVFVKETKDGKQFLKKEEVKRKTDGFQAFIHALYKAKELDEQVDYDEAFDMLDELDF
;
A
#
# COMPACT_ATOMS: atom_id res chain seq x y z
N MET A 1 -36.48 -3.39 -15.72
CA MET A 1 -35.01 -3.29 -15.76
C MET A 1 -34.65 -1.82 -15.80
N LEU A 2 -33.78 -1.37 -14.93
CA LEU A 2 -33.31 0.01 -14.89
C LEU A 2 -32.68 0.40 -16.24
N PHE A 3 -32.97 1.62 -16.67
CA PHE A 3 -32.44 2.17 -17.91
C PHE A 3 -31.79 3.53 -17.65
N ASN A 4 -30.59 3.74 -18.16
CA ASN A 4 -29.96 5.04 -18.30
C ASN A 4 -29.11 5.06 -19.57
N LYS A 5 -29.24 6.12 -20.37
CA LYS A 5 -28.57 6.21 -21.70
C LYS A 5 -27.05 6.05 -21.67
N HIS A 6 -26.39 6.51 -20.60
CA HIS A 6 -24.96 6.45 -20.44
C HIS A 6 -24.48 5.05 -20.01
N VAL A 7 -25.21 4.40 -19.09
CA VAL A 7 -24.95 3.04 -18.64
C VAL A 7 -25.16 2.05 -19.78
N ASP A 8 -26.33 2.11 -20.44
CA ASP A 8 -26.66 1.21 -21.56
C ASP A 8 -25.73 1.42 -22.76
N GLY A 9 -25.32 2.68 -23.01
CA GLY A 9 -24.35 3.01 -24.05
C GLY A 9 -22.97 2.38 -23.78
N TYR A 10 -22.50 2.47 -22.53
CA TYR A 10 -21.21 1.92 -22.11
C TYR A 10 -21.22 0.39 -22.16
N LEU A 11 -22.27 -0.25 -21.65
CA LEU A 11 -22.46 -1.71 -21.69
C LEU A 11 -22.53 -2.25 -23.12
N ARG A 12 -23.25 -1.56 -24.03
CA ARG A 12 -23.34 -1.95 -25.43
C ARG A 12 -21.97 -1.92 -26.11
N LYS A 13 -21.17 -0.87 -25.89
CA LYS A 13 -19.82 -0.75 -26.45
C LYS A 13 -18.87 -1.79 -25.88
N TRP A 14 -19.00 -2.15 -24.60
CA TRP A 14 -18.26 -3.26 -24.03
C TRP A 14 -18.62 -4.58 -24.75
N LYS A 15 -19.91 -4.89 -24.87
CA LYS A 15 -20.39 -6.14 -25.52
C LYS A 15 -20.05 -6.21 -26.99
N SER A 16 -19.96 -5.09 -27.68
CA SER A 16 -19.53 -5.04 -29.09
C SER A 16 -18.01 -5.14 -29.27
N GLY A 17 -17.24 -5.08 -28.18
CA GLY A 17 -15.77 -5.07 -28.24
C GLY A 17 -15.15 -3.72 -28.65
N GLU A 18 -15.94 -2.65 -28.64
CA GLU A 18 -15.44 -1.30 -28.92
C GLU A 18 -14.60 -0.72 -27.76
N LEU A 19 -14.83 -1.20 -26.53
CA LEU A 19 -14.09 -0.78 -25.35
C LEU A 19 -12.97 -1.76 -25.00
N VAL A 20 -11.76 -1.26 -24.84
CA VAL A 20 -10.63 -2.02 -24.29
C VAL A 20 -10.65 -1.88 -22.77
N LEU A 21 -11.12 -2.92 -22.09
CA LEU A 21 -11.29 -2.94 -20.63
C LEU A 21 -10.37 -3.97 -19.99
N ASN A 22 -9.90 -3.67 -18.78
CA ASN A 22 -9.23 -4.63 -17.93
C ASN A 22 -10.24 -5.54 -17.20
N GLU A 23 -9.75 -6.64 -16.64
CA GLU A 23 -10.56 -7.65 -15.97
C GLU A 23 -11.45 -7.07 -14.86
N LYS A 24 -10.93 -6.17 -14.02
CA LYS A 24 -11.70 -5.56 -12.92
C LYS A 24 -12.87 -4.69 -13.40
N ARG A 25 -12.72 -3.95 -14.50
CA ARG A 25 -13.85 -3.21 -15.08
C ARG A 25 -14.88 -4.15 -15.70
N ILE A 26 -14.46 -5.25 -16.33
CA ILE A 26 -15.37 -6.28 -16.84
C ILE A 26 -16.18 -6.87 -15.69
N GLN A 27 -15.54 -7.28 -14.61
CA GLN A 27 -16.21 -7.78 -13.39
C GLN A 27 -17.21 -6.78 -12.83
N LEU A 28 -16.86 -5.47 -12.79
CA LEU A 28 -17.78 -4.41 -12.36
C LEU A 28 -19.02 -4.36 -13.25
N LEU A 29 -18.86 -4.41 -14.59
CA LEU A 29 -19.99 -4.37 -15.52
C LEU A 29 -20.88 -5.61 -15.39
N GLU A 30 -20.30 -6.78 -15.17
CA GLU A 30 -21.04 -8.02 -14.91
C GLU A 30 -21.86 -7.95 -13.62
N LEU A 31 -21.29 -7.37 -12.53
CA LEU A 31 -22.00 -7.14 -11.28
C LEU A 31 -23.16 -6.15 -11.45
N ILE A 32 -22.96 -5.06 -12.19
CA ILE A 32 -24.01 -4.08 -12.49
C ILE A 32 -25.16 -4.75 -13.25
N GLU A 33 -24.87 -5.53 -14.28
CA GLU A 33 -25.90 -6.26 -15.05
C GLU A 33 -26.65 -7.28 -14.19
N LYS A 34 -25.96 -7.92 -13.26
CA LYS A 34 -26.55 -8.97 -12.41
C LYS A 34 -27.31 -8.42 -11.21
N GLU A 35 -26.78 -7.40 -10.54
CA GLU A 35 -27.26 -7.01 -9.20
C GLU A 35 -27.97 -5.65 -9.17
N ILE A 36 -27.71 -4.74 -10.10
CA ILE A 36 -28.28 -3.39 -10.12
C ILE A 36 -29.38 -3.27 -11.16
N LEU A 37 -29.07 -3.50 -12.44
CA LEU A 37 -30.03 -3.22 -13.53
C LEU A 37 -31.33 -4.02 -13.45
N PRO A 38 -31.38 -5.29 -12.97
CA PRO A 38 -32.63 -6.03 -12.81
C PRO A 38 -33.53 -5.49 -11.69
N ARG A 39 -33.02 -4.61 -10.82
CA ARG A 39 -33.70 -4.18 -9.59
C ARG A 39 -34.32 -2.80 -9.72
N ASP A 40 -35.08 -2.60 -10.80
CA ASP A 40 -35.95 -1.43 -10.97
C ASP A 40 -37.11 -1.36 -9.96
N ASP A 41 -37.30 -2.41 -9.19
CA ASP A 41 -38.15 -2.42 -7.99
C ASP A 41 -37.51 -1.66 -6.81
N LEU A 42 -36.20 -1.64 -6.68
CA LEU A 42 -35.47 -1.04 -5.56
C LEU A 42 -34.83 0.31 -5.88
N TYR A 43 -34.34 0.49 -7.10
CA TYR A 43 -33.47 1.60 -7.46
C TYR A 43 -34.09 2.49 -8.54
N TYR A 44 -33.58 3.73 -8.62
CA TYR A 44 -33.84 4.63 -9.76
C TYR A 44 -32.62 5.52 -10.01
N PHE A 45 -32.40 5.90 -11.27
CA PHE A 45 -31.49 6.95 -11.66
C PHE A 45 -32.19 8.29 -11.60
N ASP A 46 -31.62 9.28 -10.87
CA ASP A 46 -32.08 10.66 -10.95
C ASP A 46 -31.57 11.29 -12.26
N GLU A 47 -32.38 11.16 -13.31
CA GLU A 47 -32.03 11.65 -14.66
C GLU A 47 -31.84 13.17 -14.70
N ASP A 48 -32.53 13.93 -13.84
CA ASP A 48 -32.43 15.40 -13.77
C ASP A 48 -31.04 15.76 -13.19
N GLN A 49 -30.64 15.17 -12.08
CA GLN A 49 -29.32 15.41 -11.49
C GLN A 49 -28.19 14.97 -12.43
N ILE A 50 -28.32 13.82 -13.08
CA ILE A 50 -27.32 13.32 -14.05
C ILE A 50 -27.17 14.31 -15.22
N ASN A 51 -28.29 14.75 -15.82
CA ASN A 51 -28.25 15.68 -16.95
C ASN A 51 -27.74 17.05 -16.52
N ASN A 52 -28.22 17.58 -15.39
CA ASN A 52 -27.74 18.86 -14.83
C ASN A 52 -26.23 18.87 -14.61
N TYR A 53 -25.68 17.80 -14.02
CA TYR A 53 -24.23 17.69 -13.82
C TYR A 53 -23.44 17.62 -15.15
N ILE A 54 -23.90 16.83 -16.12
CA ILE A 54 -23.25 16.71 -17.42
C ILE A 54 -23.29 18.04 -18.16
N GLU A 55 -24.41 18.72 -18.18
CA GLU A 55 -24.58 20.04 -18.80
C GLU A 55 -23.73 21.12 -18.11
N PHE A 56 -23.68 21.12 -16.76
CA PHE A 56 -22.83 21.99 -15.98
C PHE A 56 -21.35 21.80 -16.32
N SER A 57 -20.87 20.55 -16.39
CA SER A 57 -19.51 20.27 -16.78
C SER A 57 -19.20 20.74 -18.21
N GLN A 58 -20.10 20.44 -19.16
CA GLN A 58 -19.92 20.84 -20.57
C GLN A 58 -19.94 22.36 -20.75
N ALA A 59 -20.79 23.06 -20.04
CA ALA A 59 -20.93 24.51 -20.14
C ALA A 59 -19.70 25.25 -19.59
N TRP A 60 -19.17 24.83 -18.45
CA TRP A 60 -18.18 25.60 -17.70
C TRP A 60 -16.78 25.04 -17.70
N TYR A 61 -16.62 23.71 -17.90
CA TYR A 61 -15.33 23.04 -17.83
C TYR A 61 -14.96 22.33 -19.12
N PHE A 62 -15.54 21.16 -19.38
CA PHE A 62 -15.28 20.32 -20.55
C PHE A 62 -16.40 19.29 -20.74
N GLU A 63 -16.49 18.76 -21.94
CA GLU A 63 -17.33 17.61 -22.24
C GLU A 63 -16.76 16.36 -21.53
N LEU A 64 -17.61 15.68 -20.75
CA LEU A 64 -17.23 14.46 -20.05
C LEU A 64 -16.97 13.31 -21.04
N ASP A 65 -15.91 12.54 -20.78
CA ASP A 65 -15.62 11.29 -21.48
C ASP A 65 -16.68 10.22 -21.13
N GLU A 66 -16.79 9.17 -21.92
CA GLU A 66 -17.80 8.12 -21.72
C GLU A 66 -17.72 7.45 -20.34
N TRP A 67 -16.51 7.23 -19.83
CA TRP A 67 -16.32 6.67 -18.50
C TRP A 67 -16.76 7.64 -17.39
N GLU A 68 -16.61 8.94 -17.60
CA GLU A 68 -17.05 9.98 -16.66
C GLU A 68 -18.59 10.03 -16.63
N ASN A 69 -19.23 9.99 -17.79
CA ASN A 69 -20.69 9.90 -17.90
C ASN A 69 -21.25 8.60 -17.28
N PHE A 70 -20.55 7.48 -17.48
CA PHE A 70 -20.93 6.19 -16.89
C PHE A 70 -20.91 6.24 -15.36
N ILE A 71 -19.83 6.74 -14.75
CA ILE A 71 -19.72 6.87 -13.29
C ILE A 71 -20.77 7.87 -12.77
N SER A 72 -20.99 8.98 -13.47
CA SER A 72 -21.96 10.00 -13.08
C SER A 72 -23.36 9.44 -12.89
N ALA A 73 -23.77 8.47 -13.70
CA ALA A 73 -25.07 7.82 -13.51
C ALA A 73 -25.18 7.11 -12.16
N PHE A 74 -24.11 6.44 -11.71
CA PHE A 74 -24.10 5.73 -10.42
C PHE A 74 -23.91 6.67 -9.23
N ILE A 75 -23.35 7.86 -9.41
CA ILE A 75 -23.32 8.91 -8.37
C ILE A 75 -24.73 9.35 -8.01
N PHE A 76 -25.65 9.35 -8.98
CA PHE A 76 -27.04 9.72 -8.80
C PHE A 76 -28.00 8.53 -8.96
N LEU A 77 -27.60 7.37 -8.43
CA LEU A 77 -28.43 6.19 -8.28
C LEU A 77 -28.93 6.12 -6.84
N PHE A 78 -30.25 6.04 -6.66
CA PHE A 78 -30.92 6.12 -5.37
C PHE A 78 -31.80 4.90 -5.08
N TYR A 79 -32.01 4.63 -3.80
CA TYR A 79 -33.06 3.72 -3.34
C TYR A 79 -34.45 4.40 -3.49
N LYS A 80 -35.46 3.65 -3.92
CA LYS A 80 -36.84 4.12 -4.02
C LYS A 80 -37.55 4.21 -2.68
N GLU A 81 -37.05 3.52 -1.66
CA GLU A 81 -37.66 3.41 -0.35
C GLU A 81 -37.51 4.70 0.45
N ASP A 82 -36.31 5.29 0.43
CA ASP A 82 -35.89 6.36 1.31
C ASP A 82 -35.14 7.50 0.61
N ASP A 83 -34.99 7.41 -0.71
CA ASP A 83 -34.20 8.33 -1.55
C ASP A 83 -32.71 8.44 -1.16
N GLU A 84 -32.19 7.47 -0.40
CA GLU A 84 -30.76 7.43 -0.07
C GLU A 84 -29.92 6.92 -1.24
N VAL A 85 -28.64 7.28 -1.24
CA VAL A 85 -27.69 6.87 -2.29
C VAL A 85 -27.39 5.38 -2.22
N VAL A 86 -27.33 4.71 -3.37
CA VAL A 86 -26.95 3.28 -3.44
C VAL A 86 -25.44 3.11 -3.23
N PHE A 87 -24.65 4.05 -3.73
CA PHE A 87 -23.21 4.08 -3.56
C PHE A 87 -22.80 5.38 -2.85
N ASP A 88 -22.28 5.25 -1.65
CA ASP A 88 -21.75 6.36 -0.85
C ASP A 88 -20.21 6.44 -0.93
N GLU A 89 -19.53 5.41 -1.47
CA GLU A 89 -18.09 5.40 -1.68
C GLU A 89 -17.73 5.09 -3.14
N PHE A 90 -16.91 5.95 -3.75
CA PHE A 90 -16.41 5.77 -5.12
C PHE A 90 -14.90 5.62 -5.10
N VAL A 91 -14.40 4.45 -5.51
CA VAL A 91 -12.96 4.16 -5.61
C VAL A 91 -12.54 4.24 -7.07
N ILE A 92 -11.90 5.34 -7.47
CA ILE A 92 -11.54 5.62 -8.87
C ILE A 92 -10.01 5.57 -9.02
N ASN A 93 -9.51 4.43 -9.46
CA ASN A 93 -8.10 4.20 -9.68
C ASN A 93 -7.78 4.09 -11.16
N MET A 94 -6.81 4.89 -11.63
CA MET A 94 -6.34 4.82 -13.03
C MET A 94 -4.97 5.47 -13.18
N GLY A 95 -4.29 5.18 -14.27
CA GLY A 95 -3.00 5.78 -14.60
C GLY A 95 -3.03 7.32 -14.64
N ARG A 96 -1.88 7.94 -14.36
CA ARG A 96 -1.75 9.42 -14.37
C ARG A 96 -2.12 10.01 -15.71
N GLY A 97 -2.90 11.08 -15.68
CA GLY A 97 -3.36 11.83 -16.86
C GLY A 97 -4.76 11.42 -17.33
N GLY A 98 -5.40 10.41 -16.67
CA GLY A 98 -6.72 9.91 -17.05
C GLY A 98 -7.88 10.89 -16.86
N GLY A 99 -7.66 12.00 -16.11
CA GLY A 99 -8.69 13.03 -15.95
C GLY A 99 -9.36 13.07 -14.58
N LYS A 100 -9.01 12.17 -13.66
CA LYS A 100 -9.60 12.12 -12.32
C LYS A 100 -9.81 13.48 -11.66
N ASN A 101 -8.74 14.29 -11.60
CA ASN A 101 -8.82 15.60 -10.94
C ASN A 101 -9.78 16.56 -11.64
N GLY A 102 -9.83 16.56 -12.98
CA GLY A 102 -10.80 17.35 -13.73
C GLY A 102 -12.24 16.94 -13.41
N PHE A 103 -12.53 15.64 -13.50
CA PHE A 103 -13.82 15.06 -13.15
C PHE A 103 -14.26 15.42 -11.72
N ILE A 104 -13.38 15.22 -10.75
CA ILE A 104 -13.65 15.55 -9.34
C ILE A 104 -13.81 17.05 -9.11
N SER A 105 -13.05 17.92 -9.83
CA SER A 105 -13.20 19.37 -9.72
C SER A 105 -14.58 19.83 -10.19
N THR A 106 -15.05 19.31 -11.33
CA THR A 106 -16.39 19.66 -11.85
C THR A 106 -17.48 19.18 -10.91
N LEU A 107 -17.33 17.96 -10.37
CA LEU A 107 -18.31 17.37 -9.45
C LEU A 107 -18.37 18.12 -8.11
N ALA A 108 -17.21 18.48 -7.54
CA ALA A 108 -17.13 19.25 -6.31
C ALA A 108 -17.79 20.63 -6.44
N ASN A 109 -17.61 21.30 -7.59
CA ASN A 109 -18.27 22.58 -7.84
C ASN A 109 -19.77 22.42 -8.09
N TYR A 110 -20.19 21.35 -8.76
CA TYR A 110 -21.60 21.02 -8.95
C TYR A 110 -22.32 20.78 -7.62
N PHE A 111 -21.72 20.02 -6.71
CA PHE A 111 -22.31 19.70 -5.41
C PHE A 111 -22.60 20.92 -4.52
N VAL A 112 -21.85 22.00 -4.66
CA VAL A 112 -22.11 23.25 -3.93
C VAL A 112 -23.01 24.23 -4.70
N SER A 113 -23.47 23.88 -5.91
CA SER A 113 -24.32 24.72 -6.75
C SER A 113 -25.81 24.62 -6.40
N SER A 114 -26.59 25.61 -6.84
CA SER A 114 -28.05 25.59 -6.80
C SER A 114 -28.67 24.44 -7.61
N LEU A 115 -27.95 23.91 -8.62
CA LEU A 115 -28.37 22.78 -9.45
C LEU A 115 -28.39 21.45 -8.69
N HIS A 116 -27.48 21.26 -7.73
CA HIS A 116 -27.51 20.12 -6.81
C HIS A 116 -28.65 20.28 -5.79
N GLY A 117 -28.89 21.50 -5.30
CA GLY A 117 -30.07 21.89 -4.58
C GLY A 117 -30.16 21.43 -3.12
N ILE A 118 -29.06 20.93 -2.53
CA ILE A 118 -28.99 20.55 -1.11
C ILE A 118 -28.31 21.67 -0.33
N ASP A 119 -28.97 22.22 0.67
CA ASP A 119 -28.43 23.27 1.52
C ASP A 119 -27.35 22.71 2.47
N TYR A 120 -26.30 23.52 2.69
CA TYR A 120 -25.19 23.18 3.58
C TYR A 120 -24.49 21.86 3.24
N TYR A 121 -24.46 21.49 1.96
CA TYR A 121 -23.77 20.31 1.45
C TYR A 121 -22.28 20.62 1.23
N ASP A 122 -21.52 20.65 2.32
CA ASP A 122 -20.12 21.02 2.27
C ASP A 122 -19.26 19.95 1.56
N VAL A 123 -18.28 20.39 0.81
CA VAL A 123 -17.34 19.54 0.07
C VAL A 123 -15.92 19.78 0.57
N SER A 124 -15.25 18.73 1.02
CA SER A 124 -13.86 18.78 1.44
C SER A 124 -12.99 17.93 0.53
N ILE A 125 -11.94 18.54 -0.05
CA ILE A 125 -10.89 17.77 -0.72
C ILE A 125 -9.66 17.63 0.18
N VAL A 126 -9.23 16.40 0.42
CA VAL A 126 -8.19 16.05 1.38
C VAL A 126 -7.03 15.37 0.66
N ALA A 127 -5.80 15.81 0.91
CA ALA A 127 -4.59 15.17 0.39
C ALA A 127 -3.43 15.27 1.40
N ASN A 128 -2.37 14.47 1.21
CA ASN A 128 -1.21 14.47 2.08
C ASN A 128 -0.45 15.81 2.12
N SER A 129 -0.58 16.62 1.08
CA SER A 129 0.02 17.97 1.07
C SER A 129 -0.98 19.02 0.60
N GLU A 130 -0.87 20.23 1.15
CA GLU A 130 -1.68 21.38 0.74
C GLU A 130 -1.60 21.63 -0.79
N LYS A 131 -0.42 21.46 -1.37
CA LYS A 131 -0.20 21.65 -2.81
C LYS A 131 -1.00 20.65 -3.66
N GLN A 132 -1.22 19.43 -3.18
CA GLN A 132 -2.03 18.44 -3.87
C GLN A 132 -3.52 18.78 -3.72
N ALA A 133 -4.02 18.91 -2.50
CA ALA A 133 -5.42 19.25 -2.22
C ALA A 133 -5.88 20.52 -2.96
N LYS A 134 -5.02 21.52 -3.01
CA LYS A 134 -5.28 22.80 -3.67
C LYS A 134 -5.44 22.74 -5.18
N ARG A 135 -4.97 21.69 -5.87
CA ARG A 135 -4.99 21.64 -7.35
C ARG A 135 -6.41 21.66 -7.91
N SER A 136 -7.25 20.72 -7.46
CA SER A 136 -8.64 20.61 -7.92
C SER A 136 -9.46 21.82 -7.50
N PHE A 137 -9.25 22.32 -6.29
CA PHE A 137 -9.85 23.56 -5.82
C PHE A 137 -9.46 24.78 -6.71
N GLN A 138 -8.17 24.92 -7.05
CA GLN A 138 -7.71 26.02 -7.92
C GLN A 138 -8.30 25.99 -9.32
N GLU A 139 -8.65 24.82 -9.83
CA GLU A 139 -9.35 24.71 -11.12
C GLU A 139 -10.71 25.38 -11.04
N CYS A 140 -11.51 25.07 -10.03
CA CYS A 140 -12.82 25.70 -9.80
C CYS A 140 -12.69 27.21 -9.58
N TYR A 141 -11.76 27.62 -8.72
CA TYR A 141 -11.48 29.05 -8.48
C TYR A 141 -11.17 29.82 -9.78
N ARG A 142 -10.35 29.21 -10.66
CA ARG A 142 -9.98 29.85 -11.95
C ARG A 142 -11.16 29.90 -12.92
N VAL A 143 -11.98 28.87 -12.97
CA VAL A 143 -13.15 28.83 -13.85
C VAL A 143 -14.16 29.90 -13.44
N ILE A 144 -14.47 30.01 -12.15
CA ILE A 144 -15.42 31.02 -11.64
C ILE A 144 -14.89 32.44 -11.88
N ASN A 145 -13.60 32.69 -11.59
CA ASN A 145 -13.01 34.01 -11.72
C ASN A 145 -12.54 34.36 -13.13
N LYS A 146 -12.78 33.49 -14.11
CA LYS A 146 -12.44 33.77 -15.51
C LYS A 146 -13.34 34.88 -16.05
N LYS A 147 -12.72 35.84 -16.79
CA LYS A 147 -13.47 36.89 -17.49
C LYS A 147 -14.46 36.28 -18.49
N GLY A 148 -15.70 36.68 -18.40
CA GLY A 148 -16.80 36.16 -19.23
C GLY A 148 -17.67 35.08 -18.53
N ASN A 149 -17.29 34.63 -17.33
CA ASN A 149 -18.08 33.69 -16.53
C ASN A 149 -18.88 34.43 -15.43
N GLU A 150 -19.56 35.53 -15.81
CA GLU A 150 -20.28 36.38 -14.84
C GLU A 150 -21.42 35.60 -14.13
N VAL A 151 -22.09 34.70 -14.82
CA VAL A 151 -23.16 33.85 -14.23
C VAL A 151 -22.62 33.02 -13.06
N LEU A 152 -21.40 32.45 -13.19
CA LEU A 152 -20.80 31.71 -12.07
C LEU A 152 -20.44 32.60 -10.88
N LYS A 153 -20.16 33.90 -11.11
CA LYS A 153 -19.89 34.84 -10.03
C LYS A 153 -21.17 35.30 -9.32
N GLU A 154 -22.30 35.20 -9.98
CA GLU A 154 -23.60 35.43 -9.37
C GLU A 154 -24.07 34.23 -8.52
N GLU A 155 -23.56 33.04 -8.85
CA GLU A 155 -23.89 31.79 -8.13
C GLU A 155 -22.90 31.47 -7.01
N PHE A 156 -21.61 31.83 -7.19
CA PHE A 156 -20.56 31.44 -6.25
C PHE A 156 -19.75 32.62 -5.74
N GLU A 157 -19.49 32.65 -4.44
CA GLU A 157 -18.46 33.48 -3.84
C GLU A 157 -17.16 32.70 -3.69
N ALA A 158 -16.13 33.06 -4.47
CA ALA A 158 -14.89 32.29 -4.56
C ALA A 158 -13.69 33.06 -4.00
N TYR A 159 -13.17 32.59 -2.87
CA TYR A 159 -11.91 33.01 -2.26
C TYR A 159 -10.76 32.05 -2.63
N LYS A 160 -9.53 32.38 -2.23
CA LYS A 160 -8.34 31.53 -2.54
C LYS A 160 -8.30 30.22 -1.74
N SER A 161 -9.08 30.11 -0.68
CA SER A 161 -9.14 28.97 0.24
C SER A 161 -10.50 28.30 0.33
N SER A 162 -11.57 28.99 -0.06
CA SER A 162 -12.94 28.49 0.00
C SER A 162 -13.77 28.99 -1.17
N LEU A 163 -14.79 28.23 -1.52
CA LEU A 163 -15.77 28.56 -2.54
C LEU A 163 -17.15 28.28 -1.91
N THR A 164 -18.05 29.24 -1.93
CA THR A 164 -19.39 29.14 -1.35
C THR A 164 -20.44 29.26 -2.44
N GLY A 165 -21.36 28.29 -2.52
CA GLY A 165 -22.61 28.42 -3.29
C GLY A 165 -23.54 29.37 -2.57
N LEU A 166 -23.94 30.47 -3.24
CA LEU A 166 -24.68 31.55 -2.59
C LEU A 166 -26.12 31.13 -2.23
N ASP A 167 -26.75 30.31 -3.04
CA ASP A 167 -28.12 29.85 -2.79
C ASP A 167 -28.14 28.73 -1.73
N THR A 168 -27.27 27.73 -1.83
CA THR A 168 -27.25 26.57 -0.94
C THR A 168 -26.47 26.80 0.35
N GLN A 169 -25.65 27.87 0.43
CA GLN A 169 -24.70 28.12 1.53
C GLN A 169 -23.71 26.97 1.76
N SER A 170 -23.55 26.11 0.76
CA SER A 170 -22.61 24.98 0.77
C SER A 170 -21.20 25.48 0.47
N VAL A 171 -20.19 24.94 1.17
CA VAL A 171 -18.80 25.39 1.08
C VAL A 171 -17.91 24.30 0.51
N PHE A 172 -17.10 24.63 -0.49
CA PHE A 172 -16.04 23.78 -0.99
C PHE A 172 -14.68 24.28 -0.50
N GLU A 173 -13.94 23.42 0.21
CA GLU A 173 -12.62 23.71 0.77
C GLU A 173 -11.61 22.61 0.45
N TYR A 174 -10.31 22.96 0.53
CA TYR A 174 -9.23 21.96 0.52
C TYR A 174 -8.59 21.86 1.91
N LYS A 175 -8.26 20.63 2.32
CA LYS A 175 -7.73 20.31 3.65
C LYS A 175 -6.49 19.41 3.51
N THR A 176 -5.61 19.46 4.50
CA THR A 176 -4.46 18.54 4.58
C THR A 176 -4.78 17.39 5.51
N SER A 177 -4.03 16.28 5.38
CA SER A 177 -4.19 15.05 6.17
C SER A 177 -3.86 15.19 7.67
N ASN A 178 -3.80 16.41 8.21
CA ASN A 178 -3.56 16.62 9.64
C ASN A 178 -4.87 16.43 10.44
N ALA A 179 -5.18 15.18 10.78
CA ALA A 179 -6.45 14.74 11.36
C ALA A 179 -6.83 15.47 12.66
N ALA A 180 -5.86 15.82 13.50
CA ALA A 180 -6.10 16.37 14.83
C ALA A 180 -6.84 17.73 14.86
N SER A 181 -6.94 18.44 13.74
CA SER A 181 -7.58 19.75 13.64
C SER A 181 -8.93 19.74 12.89
N GLN A 182 -9.42 18.57 12.47
CA GLN A 182 -10.56 18.44 11.54
C GLN A 182 -11.79 17.74 12.16
N ASP A 183 -11.75 17.46 13.47
CA ASP A 183 -12.85 16.78 14.15
C ASP A 183 -14.11 17.69 14.25
N GLY A 184 -15.28 17.15 13.87
CA GLY A 184 -16.57 17.83 14.00
C GLY A 184 -17.20 18.38 12.72
N GLY A 185 -16.65 18.07 11.53
CA GLY A 185 -17.22 18.46 10.22
C GLY A 185 -18.61 17.89 9.95
N ARG A 186 -19.30 18.48 8.96
CA ARG A 186 -20.62 18.06 8.45
C ARG A 186 -20.59 18.01 6.92
N GLU A 187 -19.53 17.42 6.38
CA GLU A 187 -19.36 17.33 4.93
C GLU A 187 -20.47 16.46 4.31
N GLY A 188 -21.06 16.95 3.22
CA GLY A 188 -21.88 16.15 2.30
C GLY A 188 -20.99 15.31 1.39
N THR A 189 -19.81 15.83 1.02
CA THR A 189 -18.85 15.06 0.21
C THR A 189 -17.42 15.23 0.70
N VAL A 190 -16.68 14.12 0.81
CA VAL A 190 -15.24 14.11 1.06
C VAL A 190 -14.52 13.46 -0.09
N ILE A 191 -13.49 14.13 -0.62
CA ILE A 191 -12.66 13.66 -1.74
C ILE A 191 -11.26 13.44 -1.24
N TYR A 192 -10.78 12.19 -1.26
CA TYR A 192 -9.41 11.82 -0.90
C TYR A 192 -8.55 11.77 -2.15
N ASP A 193 -7.80 12.85 -2.43
CA ASP A 193 -6.93 12.94 -3.61
C ASP A 193 -5.57 12.28 -3.35
N GLU A 194 -5.11 11.48 -4.32
CA GLU A 194 -3.89 10.68 -4.22
C GLU A 194 -3.87 9.79 -2.94
N TYR A 195 -5.02 9.17 -2.60
CA TYR A 195 -5.18 8.39 -1.37
C TYR A 195 -4.18 7.24 -1.22
N HIS A 196 -3.47 6.87 -2.29
CA HIS A 196 -2.36 5.91 -2.25
C HIS A 196 -1.12 6.41 -1.49
N GLU A 197 -1.07 7.69 -1.14
CA GLU A 197 -0.04 8.28 -0.28
C GLU A 197 -0.45 8.30 1.21
N MET A 198 -1.69 7.88 1.54
CA MET A 198 -2.19 7.82 2.92
C MET A 198 -1.69 6.58 3.64
N GLU A 199 -1.00 6.79 4.77
CA GLU A 199 -0.35 5.71 5.52
C GLU A 199 -1.30 4.96 6.43
N ASN A 200 -2.38 5.62 6.91
CA ASN A 200 -3.33 5.06 7.89
C ASN A 200 -4.78 5.48 7.59
N THR A 201 -5.71 5.00 8.42
CA THR A 201 -7.14 5.29 8.33
C THR A 201 -7.56 6.58 9.04
N ASP A 202 -6.70 7.17 9.89
CA ASP A 202 -7.08 8.20 10.85
C ASP A 202 -7.82 9.38 10.22
N ILE A 203 -7.36 9.83 9.04
CA ILE A 203 -8.00 10.95 8.34
C ILE A 203 -9.38 10.57 7.78
N VAL A 204 -9.52 9.34 7.30
CA VAL A 204 -10.80 8.84 6.77
C VAL A 204 -11.80 8.67 7.90
N ASP A 205 -11.36 8.11 9.05
CA ASP A 205 -12.20 7.90 10.22
C ASP A 205 -12.76 9.22 10.77
N VAL A 206 -11.95 10.29 10.75
CA VAL A 206 -12.38 11.64 11.18
C VAL A 206 -13.50 12.18 10.28
N PHE A 207 -13.32 12.11 8.95
CA PHE A 207 -14.30 12.67 8.02
C PHE A 207 -15.55 11.80 7.85
N SER A 208 -15.42 10.47 7.85
CA SER A 208 -16.58 9.56 7.73
C SER A 208 -17.57 9.70 8.87
N GLY A 209 -17.12 10.07 10.08
CA GLY A 209 -18.00 10.39 11.21
C GLY A 209 -18.90 11.62 11.00
N GLY A 210 -18.62 12.45 9.99
CA GLY A 210 -19.39 13.64 9.61
C GLY A 210 -20.47 13.37 8.56
N LEU A 211 -20.26 12.42 7.67
CA LEU A 211 -21.09 12.18 6.48
C LEU A 211 -22.55 11.81 6.78
N GLY A 212 -22.82 11.05 7.84
CA GLY A 212 -24.18 10.69 8.24
C GLY A 212 -25.03 11.82 8.83
N LYS A 213 -24.55 13.08 8.78
CA LYS A 213 -25.26 14.27 9.28
C LYS A 213 -25.89 15.11 8.17
N VAL A 214 -25.62 14.76 6.92
CA VAL A 214 -26.08 15.45 5.72
C VAL A 214 -26.70 14.40 4.80
N ASP A 215 -27.82 14.74 4.16
CA ASP A 215 -28.44 13.84 3.18
C ASP A 215 -27.53 13.54 2.02
N HIS A 216 -27.58 12.31 1.51
CA HIS A 216 -26.81 11.86 0.36
C HIS A 216 -25.28 12.00 0.50
N GLY A 217 -24.74 11.77 1.71
CA GLY A 217 -23.30 11.86 1.99
C GLY A 217 -22.48 10.90 1.10
N ARG A 218 -21.34 11.37 0.55
CA ARG A 218 -20.49 10.59 -0.38
C ARG A 218 -19.01 10.76 -0.11
N GLN A 219 -18.24 9.73 -0.44
CA GLN A 219 -16.77 9.72 -0.38
C GLN A 219 -16.18 9.32 -1.73
N PHE A 220 -15.14 10.01 -2.15
CA PHE A 220 -14.42 9.70 -3.38
C PHE A 220 -12.95 9.44 -3.07
N PHE A 221 -12.47 8.23 -3.36
CA PHE A 221 -11.08 7.83 -3.24
C PHE A 221 -10.46 7.83 -4.64
N ILE A 222 -9.68 8.87 -4.95
CA ILE A 222 -9.07 9.00 -6.27
C ILE A 222 -7.54 8.85 -6.19
N GLY A 223 -6.98 8.05 -7.08
CA GLY A 223 -5.55 7.81 -7.06
C GLY A 223 -5.00 6.98 -8.21
N THR A 224 -3.72 6.69 -8.11
CA THR A 224 -3.00 5.71 -8.91
C THR A 224 -2.38 4.70 -7.95
N LYS A 225 -1.94 3.54 -8.44
CA LYS A 225 -1.08 2.68 -7.62
C LYS A 225 0.19 3.45 -7.24
N GLY A 226 0.54 3.39 -5.96
CA GLY A 226 1.70 4.06 -5.36
C GLY A 226 2.76 3.06 -4.91
N PHE A 227 3.79 3.58 -4.24
CA PHE A 227 4.87 2.76 -3.67
C PHE A 227 4.67 2.50 -2.16
N VAL A 228 3.73 3.19 -1.52
CA VAL A 228 3.32 2.91 -0.13
C VAL A 228 2.58 1.58 -0.12
N ARG A 229 3.01 0.66 0.75
CA ARG A 229 2.41 -0.66 0.92
C ARG A 229 1.78 -0.79 2.30
N GLU A 230 0.67 -1.56 2.36
CA GLU A 230 -0.13 -1.78 3.58
C GLU A 230 -0.68 -0.48 4.19
N GLY A 231 -0.69 0.61 3.42
CA GLY A 231 -1.41 1.83 3.72
C GLY A 231 -2.91 1.68 3.45
N TYR A 232 -3.62 2.79 3.60
CA TYR A 232 -5.08 2.82 3.38
C TYR A 232 -5.48 2.36 1.96
N PHE A 233 -4.65 2.68 0.95
CA PHE A 233 -4.85 2.23 -0.43
C PHE A 233 -4.98 0.70 -0.52
N ASP A 234 -4.06 -0.06 0.09
CA ASP A 234 -4.08 -1.52 -0.01
C ASP A 234 -5.29 -2.15 0.71
N ILE A 235 -5.79 -1.47 1.77
CA ILE A 235 -7.00 -1.89 2.48
C ILE A 235 -8.21 -1.72 1.57
N LYS A 236 -8.40 -0.51 1.04
CA LYS A 236 -9.55 -0.16 0.17
C LYS A 236 -9.50 -0.92 -1.16
N TYR A 237 -8.30 -1.15 -1.71
CA TYR A 237 -8.13 -1.90 -2.94
C TYR A 237 -8.51 -3.39 -2.76
N ARG A 238 -8.16 -4.02 -1.64
CA ARG A 238 -8.61 -5.40 -1.33
C ARG A 238 -10.12 -5.49 -1.12
N GLU A 239 -10.72 -4.53 -0.45
CA GLU A 239 -12.18 -4.43 -0.34
C GLU A 239 -12.83 -4.40 -1.73
N CYS A 240 -12.31 -3.58 -2.64
CA CYS A 240 -12.77 -3.56 -4.03
C CYS A 240 -12.59 -4.92 -4.74
N GLU A 241 -11.46 -5.60 -4.53
CA GLU A 241 -11.24 -6.95 -5.09
C GLU A 241 -12.22 -7.99 -4.51
N ASP A 242 -12.49 -7.95 -3.21
CA ASP A 242 -13.44 -8.84 -2.56
C ASP A 242 -14.87 -8.63 -3.13
N ILE A 243 -15.27 -7.37 -3.38
CA ILE A 243 -16.55 -7.03 -4.05
C ILE A 243 -16.58 -7.56 -5.49
N LEU A 244 -15.56 -7.25 -6.28
CA LEU A 244 -15.49 -7.63 -7.70
C LEU A 244 -15.46 -9.15 -7.89
N ASN A 245 -14.90 -9.89 -6.94
CA ASN A 245 -14.89 -11.36 -6.93
C ASN A 245 -16.15 -11.98 -6.30
N GLY A 246 -17.15 -11.17 -5.90
CA GLY A 246 -18.39 -11.65 -5.30
C GLY A 246 -18.21 -12.26 -3.89
N LEU A 247 -17.15 -11.92 -3.18
CA LEU A 247 -16.87 -12.39 -1.82
C LEU A 247 -17.59 -11.55 -0.76
N THR A 248 -17.98 -10.34 -1.11
CA THR A 248 -18.74 -9.39 -0.27
C THR A 248 -19.85 -8.74 -1.09
N GLU A 249 -20.83 -8.13 -0.42
CA GLU A 249 -21.96 -7.47 -1.08
C GLU A 249 -21.51 -6.29 -1.95
N PHE A 250 -22.14 -6.17 -3.13
CA PHE A 250 -21.95 -5.03 -4.03
C PHE A 250 -22.93 -3.91 -3.63
N LYS A 251 -22.65 -3.23 -2.51
CA LYS A 251 -23.40 -2.09 -2.00
C LYS A 251 -22.49 -1.10 -1.32
N GLY A 252 -22.86 0.18 -1.37
CA GLY A 252 -22.09 1.26 -0.78
C GLY A 252 -20.84 1.63 -1.56
N VAL A 253 -20.00 0.67 -1.95
CA VAL A 253 -18.72 0.92 -2.64
C VAL A 253 -18.83 0.68 -4.14
N PHE A 254 -18.46 1.68 -4.96
CA PHE A 254 -18.35 1.60 -6.42
C PHE A 254 -16.88 1.50 -6.87
N PRO A 255 -16.36 0.30 -7.24
CA PRO A 255 -14.96 0.06 -7.52
C PRO A 255 -14.59 0.24 -8.99
N TYR A 256 -14.27 1.45 -9.44
CA TYR A 256 -13.82 1.72 -10.81
C TYR A 256 -12.29 1.68 -10.91
N ILE A 257 -11.73 0.52 -11.23
CA ILE A 257 -10.29 0.26 -11.23
C ILE A 257 -9.78 0.01 -12.65
N CYS A 258 -8.93 0.92 -13.15
CA CYS A 258 -8.27 0.84 -14.44
C CYS A 258 -6.79 0.51 -14.23
N GLU A 259 -6.32 -0.63 -14.72
CA GLU A 259 -4.95 -1.09 -14.62
C GLU A 259 -4.64 -2.08 -15.76
N LEU A 260 -3.38 -2.37 -16.03
CA LEU A 260 -3.05 -3.51 -16.88
C LEU A 260 -3.38 -4.81 -16.13
N ASP A 261 -3.81 -5.83 -16.87
CA ASP A 261 -4.02 -7.18 -16.32
C ASP A 261 -2.69 -7.93 -16.19
N LYS A 262 -1.75 -7.67 -17.11
CA LYS A 262 -0.42 -8.27 -17.15
C LYS A 262 0.63 -7.23 -17.51
N ILE A 263 1.87 -7.47 -17.04
CA ILE A 263 2.97 -6.52 -17.25
C ILE A 263 3.40 -6.40 -18.72
N ASP A 264 3.31 -7.47 -19.50
CA ASP A 264 3.66 -7.50 -20.92
C ASP A 264 2.73 -6.64 -21.80
N GLU A 265 1.50 -6.39 -21.35
CA GLU A 265 0.58 -5.45 -22.01
C GLU A 265 1.12 -4.01 -22.06
N MET A 266 2.10 -3.68 -21.21
CA MET A 266 2.79 -2.38 -21.28
C MET A 266 3.42 -2.13 -22.65
N ASP A 267 3.87 -3.19 -23.33
CA ASP A 267 4.60 -3.10 -24.60
C ASP A 267 3.66 -3.01 -25.80
N ASN A 268 2.34 -3.16 -25.58
CA ASN A 268 1.31 -2.97 -26.58
C ASN A 268 0.48 -1.71 -26.32
N PRO A 269 0.64 -0.62 -27.09
CA PRO A 269 -0.13 0.62 -26.89
C PRO A 269 -1.66 0.45 -26.99
N ASP A 270 -2.14 -0.59 -27.69
CA ASP A 270 -3.57 -0.87 -27.82
C ASP A 270 -4.19 -1.39 -26.49
N ASP A 271 -3.39 -1.88 -25.56
CA ASP A 271 -3.80 -2.28 -24.21
C ASP A 271 -3.78 -1.14 -23.19
N TRP A 272 -3.14 0.01 -23.49
CA TRP A 272 -3.03 1.13 -22.54
C TRP A 272 -4.38 1.69 -22.07
N PRO A 273 -5.50 1.62 -22.83
CA PRO A 273 -6.83 1.99 -22.34
C PRO A 273 -7.27 1.17 -21.12
N LYS A 274 -6.72 -0.03 -20.89
CA LYS A 274 -6.95 -0.81 -19.68
C LYS A 274 -6.53 -0.05 -18.43
N ALA A 275 -5.40 0.62 -18.49
CA ALA A 275 -4.87 1.42 -17.38
C ALA A 275 -5.38 2.87 -17.36
N ASN A 276 -5.85 3.36 -18.51
CA ASN A 276 -6.23 4.77 -18.63
C ASN A 276 -7.36 4.95 -19.64
N PRO A 277 -8.61 5.13 -19.19
CA PRO A 277 -9.77 5.20 -20.07
C PRO A 277 -9.77 6.43 -21.00
N ALA A 278 -9.01 7.48 -20.71
CA ALA A 278 -8.85 8.62 -21.63
C ALA A 278 -8.03 8.27 -22.90
N LEU A 279 -7.44 7.07 -22.95
CA LEU A 279 -6.77 6.53 -24.13
C LEU A 279 -7.66 5.65 -25.00
N GLN A 280 -8.95 5.55 -24.67
CA GLN A 280 -9.92 4.75 -25.43
C GLN A 280 -10.09 5.28 -26.86
N PRO A 281 -10.00 4.43 -27.89
CA PRO A 281 -10.31 4.83 -29.27
C PRO A 281 -11.83 5.08 -29.48
N PRO A 282 -12.20 6.01 -30.35
CA PRO A 282 -11.35 6.97 -31.09
C PRO A 282 -10.86 8.10 -30.18
N LEU A 283 -9.57 8.37 -30.22
CA LEU A 283 -8.97 9.40 -29.35
C LEU A 283 -9.51 10.80 -29.68
N ASN A 284 -10.09 11.47 -28.69
CA ASN A 284 -10.38 12.89 -28.74
C ASN A 284 -9.09 13.75 -28.66
N LYS A 285 -9.21 15.06 -28.67
CA LYS A 285 -8.05 15.98 -28.63
C LYS A 285 -7.20 15.80 -27.35
N ARG A 286 -7.83 15.55 -26.21
CA ARG A 286 -7.18 15.30 -24.91
C ARG A 286 -6.47 13.94 -24.94
N GLY A 287 -7.15 12.88 -25.36
CA GLY A 287 -6.60 11.53 -25.49
C GLY A 287 -5.38 11.48 -26.44
N LYS A 288 -5.42 12.18 -27.59
CA LYS A 288 -4.27 12.29 -28.51
C LYS A 288 -3.04 12.93 -27.84
N ARG A 289 -3.23 13.99 -27.06
CA ARG A 289 -2.13 14.63 -26.32
C ARG A 289 -1.55 13.69 -25.26
N LEU A 290 -2.41 13.03 -24.49
CA LEU A 290 -2.01 12.06 -23.47
C LEU A 290 -1.27 10.88 -24.10
N PHE A 291 -1.81 10.29 -25.17
CA PHE A 291 -1.16 9.19 -25.90
C PHE A 291 0.26 9.57 -26.33
N ASN A 292 0.43 10.72 -26.93
CA ASN A 292 1.75 11.20 -27.37
C ASN A 292 2.72 11.38 -26.20
N GLU A 293 2.23 11.88 -25.05
CA GLU A 293 3.04 12.03 -23.84
C GLU A 293 3.47 10.67 -23.27
N VAL A 294 2.54 9.73 -23.17
CA VAL A 294 2.80 8.38 -22.66
C VAL A 294 3.75 7.64 -23.60
N MET A 295 3.51 7.70 -24.91
CA MET A 295 4.38 7.10 -25.93
C MET A 295 5.81 7.65 -25.89
N LYS A 296 5.96 8.98 -25.70
CA LYS A 296 7.29 9.60 -25.55
C LYS A 296 8.03 9.05 -24.34
N LYS A 297 7.34 8.86 -23.21
CA LYS A 297 7.93 8.28 -21.99
C LYS A 297 8.27 6.82 -22.17
N TYR A 298 7.38 6.05 -22.79
CA TYR A 298 7.64 4.64 -23.12
C TYR A 298 8.89 4.47 -23.98
N LYS A 299 8.99 5.20 -25.09
CA LYS A 299 10.20 5.16 -25.96
C LYS A 299 11.49 5.56 -25.24
N LYS A 300 11.39 6.39 -24.20
CA LYS A 300 12.54 6.81 -23.40
C LYS A 300 13.10 5.66 -22.54
N LEU A 301 12.27 4.66 -22.17
CA LEU A 301 12.70 3.53 -21.36
C LEU A 301 13.81 2.70 -22.00
N ALA A 302 13.85 2.63 -23.34
CA ALA A 302 14.95 1.97 -24.07
C ALA A 302 16.32 2.62 -23.82
N LYS A 303 16.36 3.91 -23.47
CA LYS A 303 17.59 4.66 -23.19
C LYS A 303 17.84 4.85 -21.69
N GLU A 304 16.78 4.85 -20.90
CA GLU A 304 16.78 5.10 -19.46
C GLU A 304 15.91 4.02 -18.76
N PRO A 305 16.42 2.78 -18.60
CA PRO A 305 15.66 1.67 -18.01
C PRO A 305 15.22 1.95 -16.56
N SER A 306 15.98 2.74 -15.81
CA SER A 306 15.66 3.14 -14.42
C SER A 306 14.31 3.87 -14.27
N GLY A 307 13.75 4.40 -15.37
CA GLY A 307 12.41 4.98 -15.39
C GLY A 307 11.25 3.99 -15.48
N ARG A 308 11.53 2.68 -15.69
CA ARG A 308 10.52 1.65 -15.95
C ARG A 308 9.53 1.50 -14.79
N SER A 309 10.00 1.31 -13.57
CA SER A 309 9.14 1.15 -12.40
C SER A 309 8.18 2.32 -12.20
N ALA A 310 8.67 3.56 -12.35
CA ALA A 310 7.82 4.75 -12.26
C ALA A 310 6.82 4.85 -13.43
N PHE A 311 7.17 4.40 -14.63
CA PHE A 311 6.27 4.37 -15.78
C PHE A 311 5.17 3.33 -15.56
N VAL A 312 5.53 2.11 -15.20
CA VAL A 312 4.60 1.00 -14.94
C VAL A 312 3.62 1.36 -13.83
N THR A 313 4.12 1.80 -12.68
CA THR A 313 3.25 2.12 -11.54
C THR A 313 2.36 3.33 -11.81
N LYS A 314 2.92 4.41 -12.35
CA LYS A 314 2.20 5.69 -12.46
C LYS A 314 1.41 5.88 -13.74
N ARG A 315 1.79 5.24 -14.87
CA ARG A 315 1.10 5.38 -16.15
C ARG A 315 0.24 4.18 -16.49
N MET A 316 0.75 2.99 -16.20
CA MET A 316 0.04 1.73 -16.46
C MET A 316 -0.76 1.25 -15.26
N ASN A 317 -0.69 1.97 -14.13
CA ASN A 317 -1.38 1.65 -12.89
C ASN A 317 -1.19 0.19 -12.48
N PHE A 318 -0.02 -0.36 -12.78
CA PHE A 318 0.35 -1.74 -12.49
C PHE A 318 1.46 -1.77 -11.45
N LEU A 319 1.38 -2.72 -10.53
CA LEU A 319 2.42 -2.93 -9.53
C LEU A 319 3.37 -4.00 -10.05
N GLU A 320 4.47 -3.54 -10.60
CA GLU A 320 5.60 -4.41 -10.78
C GLU A 320 6.23 -4.63 -9.39
N ASP A 321 6.36 -5.89 -8.96
CA ASP A 321 7.18 -6.20 -7.78
C ASP A 321 8.54 -5.57 -8.02
N ASN A 322 8.88 -4.57 -7.19
CA ASN A 322 10.11 -3.81 -7.35
C ASN A 322 11.30 -4.68 -7.01
N MET A 323 11.73 -5.53 -7.96
CA MET A 323 12.94 -6.34 -7.83
C MET A 323 14.17 -5.46 -7.56
N GLU A 324 14.24 -4.27 -8.16
CA GLU A 324 15.36 -3.34 -7.98
C GLU A 324 15.52 -2.81 -6.55
N ASN A 325 14.45 -2.80 -5.75
CA ASN A 325 14.48 -2.29 -4.37
C ASN A 325 14.15 -3.36 -3.32
N SER A 326 14.01 -4.62 -3.72
CA SER A 326 13.83 -5.76 -2.84
C SER A 326 15.17 -6.40 -2.51
N VAL A 327 15.30 -6.94 -1.31
CA VAL A 327 16.48 -7.72 -0.91
C VAL A 327 16.58 -9.03 -1.70
N ALA A 328 15.42 -9.62 -2.02
CA ALA A 328 15.30 -10.87 -2.75
C ALA A 328 13.97 -10.92 -3.51
N THR A 329 13.91 -11.68 -4.59
CA THR A 329 12.67 -12.01 -5.29
C THR A 329 11.79 -12.93 -4.44
N LYS A 330 10.53 -13.10 -4.82
CA LYS A 330 9.63 -14.04 -4.14
C LYS A 330 10.15 -15.49 -4.23
N GLU A 331 10.72 -15.87 -5.36
CA GLU A 331 11.31 -17.19 -5.57
C GLU A 331 12.52 -17.43 -4.67
N GLU A 332 13.49 -16.51 -4.66
CA GLU A 332 14.68 -16.54 -3.79
C GLU A 332 14.29 -16.57 -2.31
N MET A 333 13.25 -15.78 -1.93
CA MET A 333 12.74 -15.78 -0.57
C MET A 333 12.13 -17.13 -0.18
N MET A 334 11.37 -17.74 -1.08
CA MET A 334 10.78 -19.06 -0.85
C MET A 334 11.84 -20.17 -0.84
N ALA A 335 12.93 -20.01 -1.56
CA ALA A 335 14.06 -20.95 -1.53
C ALA A 335 14.75 -21.03 -0.15
N THR A 336 14.58 -20.04 0.73
CA THR A 336 15.04 -20.10 2.12
C THR A 336 14.27 -21.10 2.99
N ASN A 337 13.09 -21.55 2.52
CA ASN A 337 12.24 -22.53 3.22
C ASN A 337 12.71 -23.97 2.93
N ARG A 338 13.86 -24.31 3.49
CA ARG A 338 14.49 -25.64 3.40
C ARG A 338 14.89 -26.10 4.80
N PRO A 339 14.94 -27.42 5.07
CA PRO A 339 15.46 -27.92 6.32
C PRO A 339 16.89 -27.45 6.59
N PHE A 340 17.22 -27.16 7.83
CA PHE A 340 18.60 -26.90 8.21
C PHE A 340 19.48 -28.14 7.95
N PHE A 341 20.71 -27.92 7.52
CA PHE A 341 21.73 -28.95 7.63
C PHE A 341 22.01 -29.28 9.10
N LYS A 342 22.76 -30.34 9.38
CA LYS A 342 23.14 -30.70 10.76
C LYS A 342 23.90 -29.54 11.41
N LEU A 343 23.30 -28.95 12.48
CA LEU A 343 23.84 -27.80 13.18
C LEU A 343 24.89 -28.26 14.23
N ASN A 344 26.02 -28.73 13.78
CA ASN A 344 27.13 -29.29 14.57
C ASN A 344 28.35 -28.39 14.70
N THR A 345 28.30 -27.19 14.09
CA THR A 345 29.34 -26.15 14.23
C THR A 345 28.95 -25.13 15.28
N VAL A 346 29.90 -24.38 15.85
CA VAL A 346 29.66 -23.31 16.80
C VAL A 346 29.13 -22.07 16.04
N PRO A 347 27.91 -21.58 16.34
CA PRO A 347 27.34 -20.46 15.60
C PRO A 347 27.86 -19.10 16.08
N ILE A 348 27.70 -18.07 15.22
CA ILE A 348 27.75 -16.66 15.62
C ILE A 348 26.36 -16.26 16.13
N GLY A 349 26.31 -15.77 17.35
CA GLY A 349 25.12 -15.16 17.93
C GLY A 349 24.94 -13.73 17.42
N SER A 350 23.70 -13.28 17.33
CA SER A 350 23.40 -11.90 16.95
C SER A 350 22.10 -11.40 17.60
N LEU A 351 21.97 -10.09 17.70
CA LEU A 351 20.80 -9.46 18.29
C LEU A 351 20.51 -8.13 17.60
N ASP A 352 19.23 -7.91 17.29
CA ASP A 352 18.65 -6.59 17.11
C ASP A 352 17.60 -6.38 18.21
N PHE A 353 17.79 -5.38 19.06
CA PHE A 353 17.04 -5.22 20.30
C PHE A 353 16.12 -4.00 20.32
N GLY A 354 14.80 -4.21 20.31
CA GLY A 354 13.77 -3.22 20.60
C GLY A 354 13.18 -3.40 22.00
N SER A 355 13.20 -2.34 22.85
CA SER A 355 12.78 -2.47 24.25
C SER A 355 11.32 -2.13 24.53
N VAL A 356 10.69 -1.21 23.77
CA VAL A 356 9.33 -0.70 24.09
C VAL A 356 8.38 -0.73 22.88
N ARG A 357 8.83 -0.21 21.74
CA ARG A 357 7.98 -0.02 20.54
C ARG A 357 8.55 -0.74 19.31
N ASP A 358 9.26 -1.81 19.55
CA ASP A 358 9.91 -2.59 18.51
C ASP A 358 9.94 -4.06 18.89
N PHE A 359 10.39 -4.91 17.97
CA PHE A 359 10.70 -6.30 18.25
C PHE A 359 12.14 -6.43 18.73
N ALA A 360 12.45 -7.54 19.40
CA ALA A 360 13.80 -7.92 19.73
C ALA A 360 14.05 -9.31 19.17
N THR A 361 15.00 -9.44 18.24
CA THR A 361 15.28 -10.71 17.60
C THR A 361 16.69 -11.21 17.92
N CYS A 362 16.75 -12.38 18.56
CA CYS A 362 17.96 -13.16 18.77
C CYS A 362 18.19 -14.08 17.57
N GLY A 363 19.41 -14.23 17.13
CA GLY A 363 19.79 -15.09 16.00
C GLY A 363 21.04 -15.89 16.22
N LEU A 364 21.13 -17.04 15.56
CA LEU A 364 22.30 -17.90 15.49
C LEU A 364 22.59 -18.20 14.02
N LEU A 365 23.75 -17.83 13.54
CA LEU A 365 24.23 -18.09 12.20
C LEU A 365 25.18 -19.26 12.20
N PHE A 366 24.86 -20.30 11.44
CA PHE A 366 25.70 -21.46 11.19
C PHE A 366 26.16 -21.43 9.73
N LYS A 367 27.32 -22.03 9.47
CA LYS A 367 27.83 -22.20 8.11
C LYS A 367 28.20 -23.65 7.87
N LYS A 368 27.88 -24.16 6.68
CA LYS A 368 28.39 -25.43 6.15
C LYS A 368 28.70 -25.25 4.66
N LYS A 369 29.97 -25.38 4.29
CA LYS A 369 30.45 -25.06 2.93
C LYS A 369 30.02 -23.64 2.53
N GLU A 370 29.24 -23.49 1.47
CA GLU A 370 28.75 -22.18 0.97
C GLU A 370 27.37 -21.78 1.54
N GLU A 371 26.73 -22.65 2.33
CA GLU A 371 25.38 -22.40 2.86
C GLU A 371 25.42 -21.83 4.27
N TYR A 372 24.46 -20.95 4.54
CA TYR A 372 24.25 -20.33 5.85
C TYR A 372 22.85 -20.66 6.38
N ALA A 373 22.77 -21.26 7.55
CA ALA A 373 21.53 -21.50 8.27
C ALA A 373 21.35 -20.45 9.37
N PHE A 374 20.25 -19.70 9.34
CA PHE A 374 19.97 -18.69 10.35
C PHE A 374 18.74 -19.08 11.17
N LYS A 375 18.98 -19.42 12.43
CA LYS A 375 17.95 -19.74 13.41
C LYS A 375 17.66 -18.55 14.28
N SER A 376 16.42 -18.06 14.30
CA SER A 376 16.04 -16.85 15.04
C SER A 376 14.89 -17.10 16.01
N PHE A 377 14.78 -16.24 17.01
CA PHE A 377 13.66 -16.15 17.94
C PHE A 377 13.39 -14.69 18.30
N THR A 378 12.11 -14.29 18.32
CA THR A 378 11.73 -12.89 18.48
C THR A 378 10.90 -12.69 19.73
N TYR A 379 11.16 -11.60 20.47
CA TYR A 379 10.31 -11.11 21.56
C TYR A 379 9.57 -9.85 21.11
N ALA A 380 8.34 -9.67 21.57
CA ALA A 380 7.54 -8.48 21.34
C ALA A 380 6.73 -8.12 22.59
N ILE A 381 6.46 -6.82 22.80
CA ILE A 381 5.63 -6.33 23.89
C ILE A 381 4.14 -6.42 23.47
N LYS A 382 3.29 -6.95 24.36
CA LYS A 382 1.87 -7.15 24.13
C LYS A 382 1.16 -5.83 23.74
N GLN A 383 1.39 -4.76 24.49
CA GLN A 383 0.79 -3.46 24.21
C GLN A 383 1.11 -2.98 22.78
N PHE A 384 2.35 -3.15 22.34
CA PHE A 384 2.75 -2.80 20.98
C PHE A 384 2.03 -3.67 19.93
N CYS A 385 1.95 -4.99 20.17
CA CYS A 385 1.25 -5.92 19.29
C CYS A 385 -0.26 -5.67 19.23
N ASP A 386 -0.87 -5.24 20.35
CA ASP A 386 -2.29 -4.88 20.40
C ASP A 386 -2.59 -3.64 19.57
N VAL A 387 -1.78 -2.58 19.72
CA VAL A 387 -1.99 -1.30 19.02
C VAL A 387 -1.77 -1.44 17.51
N HIS A 388 -0.73 -2.16 17.09
CA HIS A 388 -0.32 -2.15 15.68
C HIS A 388 -0.78 -3.37 14.88
N TYR A 389 -1.05 -4.49 15.54
CA TYR A 389 -1.38 -5.77 14.88
C TYR A 389 -2.66 -6.43 15.40
N GLY A 390 -3.37 -5.82 16.37
CA GLY A 390 -4.62 -6.35 16.89
C GLY A 390 -4.47 -7.70 17.61
N TYR A 391 -3.33 -7.94 18.29
CA TYR A 391 -2.98 -9.23 18.89
C TYR A 391 -4.04 -9.81 19.83
N SER A 392 -4.68 -8.98 20.68
CA SER A 392 -5.73 -9.43 21.62
C SER A 392 -7.12 -9.54 20.99
N LEU A 393 -7.33 -9.10 19.74
CA LEU A 393 -8.62 -9.16 19.07
C LEU A 393 -9.05 -10.61 18.80
N LYS A 394 -10.36 -10.90 18.92
CA LYS A 394 -10.91 -12.22 18.56
C LYS A 394 -10.80 -12.44 17.05
N GLU A 395 -10.63 -13.70 16.62
CA GLU A 395 -10.41 -14.12 15.22
C GLU A 395 -11.50 -13.67 14.21
N GLN A 396 -12.64 -13.17 14.70
CA GLN A 396 -13.76 -12.71 13.86
C GLN A 396 -13.62 -11.28 13.32
N LEU A 397 -12.63 -10.51 13.77
CA LEU A 397 -12.32 -9.17 13.24
C LEU A 397 -11.25 -9.27 12.16
N VAL A 398 -11.66 -9.65 10.99
CA VAL A 398 -10.86 -10.12 9.83
C VAL A 398 -10.02 -9.02 9.14
N GLY A 399 -9.70 -7.91 9.76
CA GLY A 399 -8.85 -6.87 9.15
C GLY A 399 -7.41 -6.82 9.68
N ALA A 400 -7.22 -7.06 10.98
CA ALA A 400 -5.93 -6.87 11.66
C ALA A 400 -4.95 -8.06 11.49
N GLU A 401 -5.46 -9.28 11.30
CA GLU A 401 -4.60 -10.48 11.18
C GLU A 401 -3.81 -10.58 9.87
N LYS A 402 -4.23 -9.90 8.80
CA LYS A 402 -3.52 -9.93 7.51
C LYS A 402 -2.21 -9.13 7.52
N LYS A 403 -1.98 -8.25 8.51
CA LYS A 403 -0.78 -7.39 8.57
C LYS A 403 0.45 -8.08 9.15
N ALA A 404 0.27 -8.84 10.23
CA ALA A 404 1.31 -9.66 10.85
C ALA A 404 0.62 -10.72 11.72
N PRO A 405 0.64 -12.01 11.35
CA PRO A 405 -0.07 -13.07 12.08
C PRO A 405 0.70 -13.48 13.35
N ILE A 406 0.79 -12.56 14.33
CA ILE A 406 1.57 -12.71 15.55
C ILE A 406 1.21 -14.00 16.31
N LYS A 407 -0.09 -14.26 16.52
CA LYS A 407 -0.56 -15.49 17.21
C LYS A 407 -0.12 -16.76 16.49
N LYS A 408 -0.10 -16.74 15.14
CA LYS A 408 0.36 -17.89 14.35
C LYS A 408 1.85 -18.13 14.55
N TRP A 409 2.66 -17.08 14.50
CA TRP A 409 4.11 -17.17 14.70
C TRP A 409 4.45 -17.59 16.13
N GLU A 410 3.68 -17.15 17.13
CA GLU A 410 3.83 -17.60 18.50
C GLU A 410 3.49 -19.09 18.67
N LYS A 411 2.39 -19.57 18.07
CA LYS A 411 2.04 -21.00 18.03
C LYS A 411 3.11 -21.86 17.34
N MET A 412 3.81 -21.30 16.34
CA MET A 412 4.93 -21.98 15.66
C MET A 412 6.24 -21.96 16.48
N GLY A 413 6.27 -21.27 17.62
CA GLY A 413 7.46 -21.16 18.46
C GLY A 413 8.56 -20.24 17.87
N LEU A 414 8.18 -19.33 16.99
CA LEU A 414 9.11 -18.38 16.34
C LEU A 414 9.27 -17.09 17.13
N MET A 415 8.29 -16.78 17.98
CA MET A 415 8.29 -15.59 18.81
C MET A 415 7.55 -15.80 20.12
N LYS A 416 7.70 -14.85 21.05
CA LYS A 416 6.96 -14.75 22.31
C LYS A 416 6.50 -13.32 22.53
N VAL A 417 5.21 -13.15 22.79
CA VAL A 417 4.64 -11.88 23.23
C VAL A 417 4.67 -11.82 24.77
N VAL A 418 5.28 -10.78 25.32
CA VAL A 418 5.40 -10.57 26.77
C VAL A 418 4.50 -9.43 27.24
N ASP A 419 3.80 -9.63 28.36
CA ASP A 419 2.89 -8.64 28.95
C ASP A 419 3.65 -7.80 29.99
N GLU A 420 4.59 -7.00 29.50
CA GLU A 420 5.47 -6.14 30.30
C GLU A 420 5.46 -4.72 29.69
N PRO A 421 5.72 -3.66 30.49
CA PRO A 421 5.80 -2.28 29.96
C PRO A 421 6.99 -2.09 29.02
N SER A 422 8.07 -2.84 29.24
CA SER A 422 9.26 -2.88 28.38
C SER A 422 9.88 -4.27 28.43
N LEU A 423 10.52 -4.69 27.36
CA LEU A 423 11.16 -6.01 27.30
C LEU A 423 12.31 -6.08 28.33
N ASN A 424 12.19 -7.00 29.28
CA ASN A 424 13.26 -7.25 30.25
C ASN A 424 14.49 -7.86 29.53
N PRO A 425 15.66 -7.23 29.63
CA PRO A 425 16.90 -7.73 29.02
C PRO A 425 17.24 -9.17 29.41
N LYS A 426 16.78 -9.63 30.57
CA LYS A 426 16.98 -10.99 31.05
C LYS A 426 16.42 -12.06 30.09
N HIS A 427 15.31 -11.81 29.42
CA HIS A 427 14.76 -12.75 28.41
C HIS A 427 15.79 -13.04 27.31
N ILE A 428 16.52 -12.02 26.89
CA ILE A 428 17.55 -12.15 25.84
C ILE A 428 18.76 -12.93 26.36
N VAL A 429 19.23 -12.59 27.57
CA VAL A 429 20.37 -13.25 28.21
C VAL A 429 20.07 -14.74 28.42
N ASP A 430 18.91 -15.07 28.98
CA ASP A 430 18.47 -16.44 29.23
C ASP A 430 18.41 -17.25 27.91
N TRP A 431 17.92 -16.64 26.83
CA TRP A 431 17.89 -17.29 25.52
C TRP A 431 19.29 -17.62 25.00
N PHE A 432 20.26 -16.72 25.14
CA PHE A 432 21.65 -16.98 24.73
C PHE A 432 22.34 -18.00 25.64
N ILE A 433 22.04 -18.04 26.93
CA ILE A 433 22.52 -19.07 27.85
C ILE A 433 22.04 -20.47 27.38
N ASP A 434 20.76 -20.58 27.02
CA ASP A 434 20.22 -21.84 26.52
C ASP A 434 20.77 -22.19 25.13
N ALA A 435 20.97 -21.21 24.26
CA ALA A 435 21.63 -21.39 22.97
C ALA A 435 23.09 -21.87 23.14
N ARG A 436 23.82 -21.35 24.13
CA ARG A 436 25.18 -21.81 24.45
C ARG A 436 25.20 -23.27 24.90
N LYS A 437 24.28 -23.65 25.79
CA LYS A 437 24.16 -25.06 26.23
C LYS A 437 23.92 -26.02 25.07
N LYS A 438 23.12 -25.57 24.07
CA LYS A 438 22.70 -26.42 22.96
C LYS A 438 23.65 -26.42 21.78
N TYR A 439 24.25 -25.28 21.45
CA TYR A 439 25.02 -25.06 20.22
C TYR A 439 26.44 -24.53 20.46
N GLY A 440 26.81 -24.27 21.72
CA GLY A 440 28.15 -23.79 22.05
C GLY A 440 28.45 -22.34 21.64
N VAL A 441 27.43 -21.50 21.36
CA VAL A 441 27.65 -20.09 20.94
C VAL A 441 28.51 -19.34 21.97
N ARG A 442 29.47 -18.58 21.47
CA ARG A 442 30.43 -17.83 22.30
C ARG A 442 30.43 -16.34 21.95
N ILE A 443 30.36 -16.00 20.68
CA ILE A 443 30.40 -14.64 20.16
C ILE A 443 28.99 -14.17 19.89
N ILE A 444 28.65 -12.96 20.38
CA ILE A 444 27.35 -12.32 20.13
C ILE A 444 27.59 -10.93 19.56
N VAL A 445 27.03 -10.66 18.38
CA VAL A 445 27.11 -9.37 17.69
C VAL A 445 25.87 -8.54 17.99
N ILE A 446 26.04 -7.33 18.52
CA ILE A 446 24.95 -6.44 18.93
C ILE A 446 25.19 -5.01 18.45
N ASP A 447 24.10 -4.23 18.30
CA ASP A 447 24.18 -2.80 18.05
C ASP A 447 24.68 -2.03 19.28
N ASN A 448 25.60 -1.10 19.08
CA ASN A 448 26.21 -0.30 20.14
C ASN A 448 25.19 0.56 20.90
N TYR A 449 24.12 1.02 20.26
CA TYR A 449 23.13 1.92 20.88
C TYR A 449 22.43 1.31 22.11
N LYS A 450 22.34 -0.03 22.17
CA LYS A 450 21.71 -0.76 23.30
C LYS A 450 22.68 -1.70 24.00
N ALA A 451 23.93 -1.68 23.58
CA ALA A 451 25.00 -2.49 24.16
C ALA A 451 25.33 -2.10 25.61
N ASP A 452 24.99 -0.89 26.04
CA ASP A 452 25.24 -0.42 27.42
C ASP A 452 24.46 -1.21 28.47
N ILE A 453 23.28 -1.73 28.11
CA ILE A 453 22.45 -2.53 29.03
C ILE A 453 22.77 -4.01 28.88
N LEU A 454 22.71 -4.53 27.66
CA LEU A 454 22.84 -5.97 27.38
C LEU A 454 24.29 -6.45 27.36
N GLY A 455 25.22 -5.62 26.89
CA GLY A 455 26.63 -5.99 26.78
C GLY A 455 27.21 -6.48 28.10
N PRO A 456 27.16 -5.68 29.19
CA PRO A 456 27.66 -6.10 30.50
C PRO A 456 26.98 -7.36 31.06
N MET A 457 25.67 -7.54 30.77
CA MET A 457 24.93 -8.74 31.22
C MET A 457 25.40 -10.00 30.50
N LEU A 458 25.62 -9.91 29.18
CA LEU A 458 26.14 -11.03 28.37
C LEU A 458 27.62 -11.32 28.69
N GLU A 459 28.45 -10.29 28.88
CA GLU A 459 29.86 -10.45 29.28
C GLU A 459 29.99 -11.09 30.67
N LYS A 460 29.09 -10.80 31.62
CA LYS A 460 29.01 -11.46 32.93
C LYS A 460 28.72 -12.96 32.82
N GLU A 461 28.06 -13.36 31.74
CA GLU A 461 27.80 -14.77 31.41
C GLU A 461 28.87 -15.35 30.49
N ASP A 462 30.07 -14.79 30.43
CA ASP A 462 31.21 -15.23 29.65
C ASP A 462 30.99 -15.30 28.13
N PHE A 463 30.11 -14.42 27.57
CA PHE A 463 30.02 -14.23 26.13
C PHE A 463 31.00 -13.17 25.65
N GLU A 464 31.60 -13.39 24.50
CA GLU A 464 32.32 -12.36 23.75
C GLU A 464 31.32 -11.47 23.02
N VAL A 465 31.22 -10.17 23.42
CA VAL A 465 30.26 -9.23 22.86
C VAL A 465 30.93 -8.30 21.86
N VAL A 466 30.54 -8.45 20.58
CA VAL A 466 31.00 -7.57 19.50
C VAL A 466 30.00 -6.43 19.31
N ARG A 467 30.44 -5.22 19.63
CA ARG A 467 29.61 -3.99 19.56
C ARG A 467 29.80 -3.29 18.22
N LEU A 468 28.72 -3.15 17.46
CA LEU A 468 28.70 -2.47 16.17
C LEU A 468 28.52 -0.96 16.36
N LYS A 469 29.59 -0.18 16.19
CA LYS A 469 29.56 1.29 16.39
C LYS A 469 28.59 2.01 15.46
N ARG A 470 28.40 1.54 14.25
CA ARG A 470 27.50 2.10 13.22
C ARG A 470 26.89 0.95 12.40
N PRO A 471 25.78 0.34 12.81
CA PRO A 471 25.17 -0.79 12.11
C PRO A 471 24.86 -0.50 10.64
N SER A 472 24.42 0.71 10.31
CA SER A 472 24.14 1.11 8.93
C SER A 472 25.36 1.07 7.99
N SER A 473 26.59 1.14 8.52
CA SER A 473 27.81 1.02 7.72
C SER A 473 28.09 -0.43 7.27
N LEU A 474 27.42 -1.41 7.87
CA LEU A 474 27.50 -2.82 7.44
C LEU A 474 26.72 -3.07 6.15
N HIS A 475 25.67 -2.29 5.89
CA HIS A 475 24.80 -2.51 4.74
C HIS A 475 25.58 -2.46 3.42
N PRO A 476 26.35 -1.40 3.08
CA PRO A 476 27.16 -1.39 1.87
C PRO A 476 28.23 -2.49 1.85
N LEU A 477 28.82 -2.78 3.01
CA LEU A 477 29.87 -3.80 3.14
C LEU A 477 29.36 -5.20 2.82
N LEU A 478 28.11 -5.51 3.21
CA LEU A 478 27.52 -6.83 3.09
C LEU A 478 26.56 -6.97 1.90
N ALA A 479 26.22 -5.88 1.21
CA ALA A 479 25.19 -5.86 0.17
C ALA A 479 25.43 -6.94 -0.90
N SER A 480 26.63 -7.01 -1.47
CA SER A 480 26.94 -8.02 -2.48
C SER A 480 26.87 -9.45 -1.96
N ARG A 481 27.25 -9.70 -0.68
CA ARG A 481 27.14 -11.01 -0.06
C ARG A 481 25.67 -11.41 0.16
N VAL A 482 24.82 -10.44 0.53
CA VAL A 482 23.39 -10.66 0.73
C VAL A 482 22.71 -10.98 -0.60
N GLU A 483 23.00 -10.21 -1.64
CA GLU A 483 22.48 -10.43 -3.00
C GLU A 483 22.92 -11.79 -3.56
N ASP A 484 24.22 -12.07 -3.51
CA ASP A 484 24.76 -13.36 -3.96
C ASP A 484 24.15 -14.54 -3.17
N GLY A 485 24.00 -14.36 -1.85
CA GLY A 485 23.45 -15.39 -0.98
C GLY A 485 21.98 -15.73 -1.29
N PHE A 486 21.14 -14.76 -1.62
CA PHE A 486 19.76 -15.00 -2.05
C PHE A 486 19.71 -15.56 -3.48
N ALA A 487 20.40 -14.93 -4.43
CA ALA A 487 20.42 -15.33 -5.84
C ALA A 487 20.91 -16.78 -6.04
N ASN A 488 21.90 -17.21 -5.26
CA ASN A 488 22.46 -18.57 -5.31
C ASN A 488 21.86 -19.52 -4.26
N HIS A 489 20.73 -19.13 -3.62
CA HIS A 489 20.01 -19.95 -2.63
C HIS A 489 20.89 -20.44 -1.46
N LYS A 490 21.91 -19.66 -1.05
CA LYS A 490 22.83 -20.01 0.02
C LYS A 490 22.24 -19.84 1.43
N PHE A 491 21.11 -19.11 1.59
CA PHE A 491 20.49 -18.86 2.88
C PHE A 491 19.36 -19.82 3.18
N ILE A 492 19.30 -20.29 4.43
CA ILE A 492 18.31 -21.23 4.93
C ILE A 492 17.68 -20.63 6.20
N PHE A 493 16.38 -20.42 6.19
CA PHE A 493 15.60 -19.94 7.35
C PHE A 493 14.65 -20.99 7.90
N GLU A 494 14.61 -22.18 7.29
CA GLU A 494 13.67 -23.26 7.58
C GLU A 494 12.21 -22.79 7.40
N ASP A 495 11.23 -23.47 7.99
CA ASP A 495 9.85 -22.99 8.00
C ASP A 495 9.67 -21.81 8.97
N ASN A 496 10.33 -20.70 8.67
CA ASN A 496 10.25 -19.47 9.44
C ASN A 496 9.61 -18.33 8.62
N PRO A 497 8.27 -18.26 8.55
CA PRO A 497 7.59 -17.17 7.85
C PRO A 497 7.82 -15.80 8.50
N LEU A 498 8.12 -15.73 9.80
CA LEU A 498 8.46 -14.47 10.46
C LEU A 498 9.78 -13.90 9.93
N MET A 499 10.80 -14.73 9.73
CA MET A 499 12.07 -14.28 9.15
C MET A 499 11.90 -13.82 7.70
N ARG A 500 11.11 -14.56 6.90
CA ARG A 500 10.76 -14.14 5.54
C ARG A 500 9.97 -12.83 5.52
N TRP A 501 9.08 -12.62 6.48
CA TRP A 501 8.35 -11.36 6.62
C TRP A 501 9.28 -10.19 6.96
N PHE A 502 10.20 -10.34 7.91
CA PHE A 502 11.22 -9.32 8.22
C PHE A 502 12.05 -8.95 6.99
N THR A 503 12.49 -9.95 6.22
CA THR A 503 13.28 -9.74 5.00
C THR A 503 12.48 -9.02 3.91
N ASN A 504 11.21 -9.40 3.72
CA ASN A 504 10.32 -8.74 2.75
C ASN A 504 9.98 -7.29 3.13
N ASN A 505 10.12 -6.91 4.39
CA ASN A 505 9.91 -5.54 4.85
C ASN A 505 11.11 -4.62 4.59
N VAL A 506 12.21 -5.13 4.10
CA VAL A 506 13.39 -4.35 3.79
C VAL A 506 13.27 -3.69 2.40
N PHE A 507 13.62 -2.42 2.34
CA PHE A 507 13.78 -1.65 1.12
C PHE A 507 15.27 -1.38 0.87
N VAL A 508 15.75 -1.74 -0.30
CA VAL A 508 17.14 -1.47 -0.72
C VAL A 508 17.20 -0.10 -1.38
N LYS A 509 18.03 0.79 -0.84
CA LYS A 509 18.25 2.12 -1.39
C LYS A 509 19.71 2.28 -1.80
N GLU A 510 19.94 2.61 -3.07
CA GLU A 510 21.27 3.02 -3.51
C GLU A 510 21.61 4.42 -2.99
N THR A 511 22.78 4.57 -2.39
CA THR A 511 23.34 5.83 -1.91
C THR A 511 24.74 6.03 -2.48
N LYS A 512 25.34 7.21 -2.24
CA LYS A 512 26.73 7.47 -2.65
C LYS A 512 27.74 6.52 -1.99
N ASP A 513 27.39 6.01 -0.81
CA ASP A 513 28.24 5.11 -0.02
C ASP A 513 27.91 3.62 -0.26
N GLY A 514 27.06 3.31 -1.25
CA GLY A 514 26.59 1.96 -1.59
C GLY A 514 25.15 1.68 -1.16
N LYS A 515 24.73 0.41 -1.22
CA LYS A 515 23.35 0.01 -0.92
C LYS A 515 23.05 0.02 0.58
N GLN A 516 21.91 0.59 0.95
CA GLN A 516 21.39 0.62 2.32
C GLN A 516 20.11 -0.22 2.42
N PHE A 517 19.99 -0.98 3.50
CA PHE A 517 18.81 -1.77 3.84
C PHE A 517 17.94 -1.00 4.82
N LEU A 518 16.85 -0.42 4.33
CA LEU A 518 15.95 0.44 5.10
C LEU A 518 14.62 -0.26 5.36
N LYS A 519 13.85 0.19 6.33
CA LYS A 519 12.46 -0.24 6.55
C LYS A 519 11.58 0.32 5.43
N LYS A 520 10.63 -0.47 4.91
CA LYS A 520 9.61 0.02 3.95
C LYS A 520 8.64 0.98 4.61
N GLU A 521 8.38 0.79 5.91
CA GLU A 521 7.55 1.65 6.77
C GLU A 521 8.10 1.58 8.19
N GLU A 522 8.21 2.72 8.90
CA GLU A 522 8.93 2.78 10.17
C GLU A 522 8.23 2.04 11.32
N VAL A 523 6.89 2.04 11.39
CA VAL A 523 6.17 1.54 12.56
C VAL A 523 5.69 0.11 12.41
N LYS A 524 5.03 -0.23 11.30
CA LYS A 524 4.32 -1.51 11.14
C LYS A 524 5.12 -2.58 10.40
N ARG A 525 6.14 -2.18 9.61
CA ARG A 525 7.01 -3.10 8.86
C ARG A 525 8.34 -3.24 9.55
N LYS A 526 8.41 -4.20 10.43
CA LYS A 526 9.61 -4.50 11.20
C LYS A 526 10.63 -5.26 10.38
N THR A 527 11.92 -5.02 10.65
CA THR A 527 13.07 -5.64 9.98
C THR A 527 14.05 -6.27 10.96
N ASP A 528 13.67 -6.39 12.23
CA ASP A 528 14.55 -6.77 13.35
C ASP A 528 15.23 -8.12 13.12
N GLY A 529 14.52 -9.11 12.59
CA GLY A 529 15.12 -10.39 12.24
C GLY A 529 16.15 -10.29 11.11
N PHE A 530 15.89 -9.44 10.11
CA PHE A 530 16.84 -9.20 9.04
C PHE A 530 18.08 -8.44 9.53
N GLN A 531 17.91 -7.45 10.41
CA GLN A 531 19.04 -6.73 10.99
C GLN A 531 19.89 -7.66 11.86
N ALA A 532 19.26 -8.50 12.69
CA ALA A 532 19.97 -9.53 13.44
C ALA A 532 20.76 -10.47 12.52
N PHE A 533 20.19 -10.88 11.37
CA PHE A 533 20.88 -11.67 10.37
C PHE A 533 22.09 -10.95 9.79
N ILE A 534 21.98 -9.66 9.43
CA ILE A 534 23.09 -8.84 8.93
C ILE A 534 24.21 -8.71 9.98
N HIS A 535 23.84 -8.53 11.27
CA HIS A 535 24.81 -8.49 12.37
C HIS A 535 25.62 -9.79 12.46
N ALA A 536 24.96 -10.96 12.40
CA ALA A 536 25.66 -12.24 12.39
C ALA A 536 26.54 -12.43 11.13
N LEU A 537 26.02 -12.03 9.98
CA LEU A 537 26.71 -12.18 8.69
C LEU A 537 28.03 -11.37 8.62
N TYR A 538 28.10 -10.26 9.40
CA TYR A 538 29.33 -9.47 9.54
C TYR A 538 30.51 -10.31 10.07
N LYS A 539 30.24 -11.22 10.99
CA LYS A 539 31.23 -12.11 11.59
C LYS A 539 31.30 -13.50 10.92
N ALA A 540 30.61 -13.71 9.81
CA ALA A 540 30.53 -15.02 9.15
C ALA A 540 31.89 -15.59 8.71
N LYS A 541 32.94 -14.74 8.53
CA LYS A 541 34.31 -15.22 8.23
C LYS A 541 34.90 -16.07 9.35
N GLU A 542 34.51 -15.85 10.60
CA GLU A 542 34.96 -16.63 11.74
C GLU A 542 34.40 -18.07 11.75
N LEU A 543 33.37 -18.33 10.94
CA LEU A 543 32.82 -19.65 10.72
C LEU A 543 33.63 -20.48 9.70
N ASP A 544 34.47 -19.82 8.88
CA ASP A 544 35.30 -20.48 7.86
C ASP A 544 36.50 -21.22 8.47
N GLU A 545 36.91 -20.82 9.68
CA GLU A 545 38.05 -21.37 10.41
C GLU A 545 37.67 -22.60 11.25
N GLN A 546 36.41 -22.97 11.27
CA GLN A 546 35.94 -24.12 12.06
C GLN A 546 36.09 -25.42 11.26
N VAL A 547 36.78 -26.38 11.87
CA VAL A 547 36.92 -27.74 11.31
C VAL A 547 35.57 -28.45 11.47
N ASP A 548 34.98 -28.94 10.39
CA ASP A 548 33.83 -29.86 10.48
C ASP A 548 34.38 -31.22 10.96
N TYR A 549 34.18 -31.51 12.24
CA TYR A 549 34.64 -32.73 12.86
C TYR A 549 34.02 -33.98 12.23
N ASP A 550 32.83 -33.92 11.68
CA ASP A 550 32.19 -35.04 10.99
C ASP A 550 32.92 -35.32 9.65
N GLU A 551 33.28 -34.28 8.86
CA GLU A 551 34.12 -34.45 7.65
C GLU A 551 35.52 -34.95 7.98
N ALA A 552 36.09 -34.53 9.10
CA ALA A 552 37.38 -35.01 9.56
C ALA A 552 37.33 -36.48 10.01
N PHE A 553 36.24 -36.92 10.63
CA PHE A 553 36.02 -38.32 11.00
C PHE A 553 35.70 -39.19 9.78
N ASP A 554 34.86 -38.72 8.84
CA ASP A 554 34.58 -39.42 7.58
C ASP A 554 35.87 -39.58 6.73
N MET A 555 36.75 -38.55 6.68
CA MET A 555 38.08 -38.67 6.04
C MET A 555 39.02 -39.63 6.76
N LEU A 556 38.89 -39.78 8.07
CA LEU A 556 39.70 -40.74 8.83
C LEU A 556 39.16 -42.17 8.65
N ASP A 557 37.86 -42.36 8.51
CA ASP A 557 37.26 -43.67 8.20
C ASP A 557 37.52 -44.12 6.74
N GLU A 558 37.69 -43.16 5.80
CA GLU A 558 38.16 -43.46 4.41
C GLU A 558 39.64 -43.78 4.33
N LEU A 559 40.44 -43.46 5.35
CA LEU A 559 41.84 -43.83 5.47
C LEU A 559 42.01 -45.17 6.23
N ASP A 560 41.26 -46.19 5.79
CA ASP A 560 41.46 -47.55 6.28
C ASP A 560 42.91 -47.99 6.11
N PHE A 561 43.57 -48.27 7.24
CA PHE A 561 44.86 -48.92 7.30
C PHE A 561 44.70 -50.45 7.25
#